data_0e453203b9ad4c4d64b1ff6ebde9e410
#
_entry.id   0e453203b9ad4c4d64b1ff6ebde9e410
#
_cell.length_a   1.000
_cell.length_b   1.000
_cell.length_c   1.000
_cell.angle_alpha   90.00
_cell.angle_beta   90.00
_cell.angle_gamma   90.00
#
_symmetry.space_group_name_H-M   'P 1'
#
loop_
_entity.id
_entity.type
_entity.pdbx_description
1 polymer ?
#
loop_
_entity_poly.entity_id
_entity_poly.type
_entity_poly.pdbx_seq_one_letter_code
_entity_poly.pdbx_strand_id
1 'polypeptide(L)'
;MNKAVLISIRPEWCDLIVRGKKTIEVCKTRPKLETPFKVYIYCTKIPDWLRTVSHEWQRLDRKVIGEFICDKVWELAPLNRSPDDIEQQACMDRDAIVRYLRCKGWAWNISDLKIYDQPKSLSGFSRHDFRGMNGTDVCGNESCEHYQPSGSYMLPPTCAINGCCLSKPPQSWCYVAEAEEDDAL
;
A
#
# COMPACT_ATOMS: atom_id res chain seq x y z
N MET A 1 9.17 13.74 8.41
CA MET A 1 8.82 12.77 7.34
C MET A 1 7.34 12.87 7.06
N ASN A 2 6.97 13.00 5.79
CA ASN A 2 5.58 13.03 5.37
C ASN A 2 4.98 11.64 5.49
N LYS A 3 3.65 11.58 5.63
CA LYS A 3 2.90 10.35 5.73
C LYS A 3 2.42 9.91 4.35
N ALA A 4 2.77 8.69 3.96
CA ALA A 4 2.31 8.03 2.75
C ALA A 4 1.53 6.75 3.08
N VAL A 5 1.02 6.07 2.06
CA VAL A 5 0.31 4.80 2.17
C VAL A 5 1.07 3.72 1.43
N LEU A 6 1.15 2.51 1.99
CA LEU A 6 1.57 1.31 1.26
C LEU A 6 0.37 0.38 1.15
N ILE A 7 0.00 0.04 -0.09
CA ILE A 7 -1.14 -0.80 -0.41
C ILE A 7 -0.70 -2.14 -0.98
N SER A 8 -1.32 -3.23 -0.49
CA SER A 8 -1.12 -4.58 -1.02
C SER A 8 -2.09 -4.88 -2.15
N ILE A 9 -1.56 -5.10 -3.34
CA ILE A 9 -2.32 -5.36 -4.56
C ILE A 9 -1.97 -6.74 -5.10
N ARG A 10 -2.97 -7.48 -5.57
CA ARG A 10 -2.77 -8.78 -6.20
C ARG A 10 -2.05 -8.65 -7.54
N PRO A 11 -1.25 -9.66 -7.93
CA PRO A 11 -0.46 -9.62 -9.17
C PRO A 11 -1.26 -9.28 -10.42
N GLU A 12 -2.46 -9.84 -10.57
CA GLU A 12 -3.34 -9.57 -11.73
C GLU A 12 -3.74 -8.10 -11.85
N TRP A 13 -3.97 -7.43 -10.70
CA TRP A 13 -4.27 -6.00 -10.69
C TRP A 13 -3.01 -5.15 -10.87
N CYS A 14 -1.88 -5.60 -10.33
CA CYS A 14 -0.58 -4.93 -10.57
C CYS A 14 -0.27 -4.87 -12.06
N ASP A 15 -0.48 -5.95 -12.82
CA ASP A 15 -0.27 -5.97 -14.27
C ASP A 15 -1.14 -4.93 -15.00
N LEU A 16 -2.41 -4.85 -14.63
CA LEU A 16 -3.32 -3.88 -15.24
C LEU A 16 -2.95 -2.43 -14.91
N ILE A 17 -2.43 -2.18 -13.70
CA ILE A 17 -1.92 -0.86 -13.29
C ILE A 17 -0.66 -0.53 -14.09
N VAL A 18 0.31 -1.41 -14.14
CA VAL A 18 1.57 -1.24 -14.88
C VAL A 18 1.31 -0.91 -16.36
N ARG A 19 0.31 -1.56 -16.96
CA ARG A 19 -0.12 -1.33 -18.36
C ARG A 19 -1.01 -0.09 -18.54
N GLY A 20 -1.29 0.66 -17.48
CA GLY A 20 -2.17 1.83 -17.52
C GLY A 20 -3.64 1.53 -17.81
N LYS A 21 -4.07 0.25 -17.73
CA LYS A 21 -5.46 -0.15 -17.95
C LYS A 21 -6.33 0.08 -16.72
N LYS A 22 -5.77 -0.17 -15.52
CA LYS A 22 -6.44 0.07 -14.25
C LYS A 22 -5.96 1.40 -13.69
N THR A 23 -6.85 2.38 -13.69
CA THR A 23 -6.59 3.76 -13.22
C THR A 23 -7.32 4.10 -11.93
N ILE A 24 -8.12 3.17 -11.41
CA ILE A 24 -8.79 3.28 -10.12
C ILE A 24 -8.56 2.00 -9.31
N GLU A 25 -8.13 2.15 -8.06
CA GLU A 25 -8.09 1.05 -7.09
C GLU A 25 -9.32 1.08 -6.18
N VAL A 26 -9.99 -0.08 -6.04
CA VAL A 26 -11.21 -0.23 -5.23
C VAL A 26 -10.86 -0.80 -3.86
N CYS A 27 -11.13 -0.02 -2.81
CA CYS A 27 -10.78 -0.34 -1.43
C CYS A 27 -12.00 -0.33 -0.49
N LYS A 28 -12.01 -1.22 0.52
CA LYS A 28 -13.05 -1.24 1.55
C LYS A 28 -12.95 -0.07 2.53
N THR A 29 -11.76 0.48 2.70
CA THR A 29 -11.45 1.57 3.62
C THR A 29 -10.57 2.60 2.94
N ARG A 30 -10.49 3.80 3.51
CA ARG A 30 -9.59 4.87 3.04
C ARG A 30 -8.70 5.38 4.18
N PRO A 31 -7.51 5.89 3.89
CA PRO A 31 -6.70 6.61 4.86
C PRO A 31 -7.39 7.92 5.29
N LYS A 32 -7.06 8.36 6.50
CA LYS A 32 -7.43 9.68 7.01
C LYS A 32 -6.41 10.74 6.55
N LEU A 33 -6.12 10.73 5.25
CA LEU A 33 -5.28 11.73 4.59
C LEU A 33 -6.14 12.57 3.66
N GLU A 34 -5.80 13.83 3.56
CA GLU A 34 -6.33 14.71 2.51
C GLU A 34 -5.66 14.36 1.17
N THR A 35 -6.41 14.49 0.08
CA THR A 35 -5.85 14.34 -1.27
C THR A 35 -5.18 15.65 -1.69
N PRO A 36 -4.05 15.58 -2.43
CA PRO A 36 -3.36 14.37 -2.89
C PRO A 36 -2.47 13.72 -1.82
N PHE A 37 -2.29 12.40 -1.89
CA PHE A 37 -1.34 11.66 -1.05
C PHE A 37 -0.61 10.58 -1.87
N LYS A 38 0.63 10.28 -1.46
CA LYS A 38 1.47 9.26 -2.11
C LYS A 38 1.07 7.86 -1.68
N VAL A 39 1.06 6.93 -2.63
CA VAL A 39 0.73 5.51 -2.41
C VAL A 39 1.80 4.63 -3.06
N TYR A 40 2.41 3.74 -2.29
CA TYR A 40 3.33 2.71 -2.75
C TYR A 40 2.58 1.42 -3.04
N ILE A 41 2.89 0.77 -4.16
CA ILE A 41 2.24 -0.46 -4.62
C ILE A 41 3.08 -1.66 -4.24
N TYR A 42 2.61 -2.46 -3.27
CA TYR A 42 3.19 -3.75 -2.95
C TYR A 42 2.47 -4.86 -3.71
N CYS A 43 3.19 -5.54 -4.60
CA CYS A 43 2.68 -6.73 -5.28
C CYS A 43 2.71 -7.93 -4.32
N THR A 44 1.55 -8.54 -4.07
CA THR A 44 1.46 -9.69 -3.18
C THR A 44 2.09 -10.95 -3.81
N LYS A 45 2.13 -12.06 -3.05
CA LYS A 45 2.69 -13.33 -3.53
C LYS A 45 2.06 -13.73 -4.87
N ILE A 46 2.93 -13.99 -5.85
CA ILE A 46 2.53 -14.47 -7.16
C ILE A 46 2.21 -15.97 -7.05
N PRO A 47 1.03 -16.42 -7.54
CA PRO A 47 0.69 -17.84 -7.61
C PRO A 47 1.70 -18.62 -8.44
N ASP A 48 2.00 -19.87 -8.06
CA ASP A 48 3.05 -20.66 -8.70
C ASP A 48 2.77 -20.91 -10.20
N TRP A 49 1.50 -21.06 -10.60
CA TRP A 49 1.12 -21.22 -11.99
C TRP A 49 1.41 -19.96 -12.85
N LEU A 50 1.41 -18.77 -12.25
CA LEU A 50 1.69 -17.52 -12.95
C LEU A 50 3.22 -17.29 -13.07
N ARG A 51 4.01 -17.83 -12.15
CA ARG A 51 5.47 -17.75 -12.18
C ARG A 51 6.09 -18.50 -13.37
N THR A 52 5.41 -19.53 -13.85
CA THR A 52 5.88 -20.34 -14.99
C THR A 52 5.63 -19.65 -16.33
N VAL A 53 4.75 -18.64 -16.38
CA VAL A 53 4.34 -17.99 -17.63
C VAL A 53 5.30 -16.89 -18.08
N SER A 54 5.95 -16.19 -17.15
CA SER A 54 6.88 -15.10 -17.49
C SER A 54 7.86 -14.79 -16.37
N HIS A 55 9.13 -14.57 -16.74
CA HIS A 55 10.17 -14.11 -15.81
C HIS A 55 9.92 -12.70 -15.26
N GLU A 56 9.17 -11.86 -15.97
CA GLU A 56 8.82 -10.51 -15.49
C GLU A 56 8.04 -10.55 -14.18
N TRP A 57 7.11 -11.51 -14.04
CA TRP A 57 6.34 -11.70 -12.82
C TRP A 57 7.21 -12.05 -11.60
N GLN A 58 8.30 -12.80 -11.80
CA GLN A 58 9.20 -13.19 -10.71
C GLN A 58 9.88 -11.97 -10.07
N ARG A 59 10.15 -10.93 -10.87
CA ARG A 59 10.77 -9.69 -10.37
C ARG A 59 9.83 -8.91 -9.45
N LEU A 60 8.52 -9.03 -9.63
CA LEU A 60 7.50 -8.29 -8.90
C LEU A 60 7.04 -9.00 -7.63
N ASP A 61 7.35 -10.32 -7.49
CA ASP A 61 6.86 -11.17 -6.40
C ASP A 61 7.27 -10.61 -5.03
N ARG A 62 6.27 -10.24 -4.25
CA ARG A 62 6.47 -9.71 -2.88
C ARG A 62 7.43 -8.52 -2.82
N LYS A 63 7.30 -7.60 -3.76
CA LYS A 63 8.08 -6.37 -3.86
C LYS A 63 7.19 -5.14 -3.93
N VAL A 64 7.73 -4.00 -3.55
CA VAL A 64 7.14 -2.70 -3.87
C VAL A 64 7.58 -2.34 -5.28
N ILE A 65 6.61 -2.33 -6.20
CA ILE A 65 6.85 -2.25 -7.64
C ILE A 65 6.80 -0.84 -8.22
N GLY A 66 6.24 0.09 -7.45
CA GLY A 66 6.07 1.47 -7.90
C GLY A 66 5.28 2.30 -6.90
N GLU A 67 4.94 3.49 -7.32
CA GLU A 67 4.16 4.46 -6.56
C GLU A 67 3.20 5.24 -7.45
N PHE A 68 2.19 5.84 -6.87
CA PHE A 68 1.28 6.78 -7.54
C PHE A 68 0.81 7.86 -6.57
N ILE A 69 0.24 8.93 -7.11
CA ILE A 69 -0.45 9.96 -6.35
C ILE A 69 -1.95 9.66 -6.38
N CYS A 70 -2.57 9.56 -5.21
CA CYS A 70 -4.02 9.52 -5.09
C CYS A 70 -4.53 10.95 -4.91
N ASP A 71 -4.90 11.59 -6.01
CA ASP A 71 -5.37 12.97 -6.06
C ASP A 71 -6.87 13.09 -5.85
N LYS A 72 -7.61 11.98 -5.98
CA LYS A 72 -9.05 11.93 -5.78
C LYS A 72 -9.53 10.62 -5.20
N VAL A 73 -10.50 10.71 -4.30
CA VAL A 73 -11.17 9.55 -3.70
C VAL A 73 -12.67 9.71 -3.78
N TRP A 74 -13.36 8.69 -4.29
CA TRP A 74 -14.82 8.65 -4.33
C TRP A 74 -15.36 7.64 -3.32
N GLU A 75 -16.47 7.98 -2.68
CA GLU A 75 -17.24 7.03 -1.87
C GLU A 75 -18.14 6.19 -2.78
N LEU A 76 -18.03 4.86 -2.68
CA LEU A 76 -18.75 3.91 -3.52
C LEU A 76 -19.99 3.30 -2.85
N ALA A 77 -20.65 4.03 -1.95
CA ALA A 77 -21.89 3.60 -1.35
C ALA A 77 -22.86 4.78 -1.20
N PRO A 78 -23.93 4.84 -1.94
CA PRO A 78 -24.24 4.01 -3.11
C PRO A 78 -23.37 4.35 -4.33
N LEU A 79 -23.28 3.45 -5.30
CA LEU A 79 -22.42 3.60 -6.50
C LEU A 79 -22.75 4.82 -7.37
N ASN A 80 -23.84 5.51 -7.11
CA ASN A 80 -24.27 6.71 -7.84
C ASN A 80 -23.31 7.92 -7.69
N ARG A 81 -22.31 7.84 -6.82
CA ARG A 81 -21.26 8.87 -6.64
C ARG A 81 -19.93 8.49 -7.29
N SER A 82 -19.86 7.32 -7.90
CA SER A 82 -18.69 6.88 -8.65
C SER A 82 -18.58 7.61 -10.01
N PRO A 83 -17.41 7.62 -10.65
CA PRO A 83 -17.29 7.96 -12.06
C PRO A 83 -18.21 7.06 -12.91
N ASP A 84 -18.75 7.59 -13.99
CA ASP A 84 -19.67 6.84 -14.87
C ASP A 84 -19.00 5.62 -15.49
N ASP A 85 -17.70 5.70 -15.73
CA ASP A 85 -16.83 4.67 -16.31
C ASP A 85 -16.02 3.88 -15.27
N ILE A 86 -16.49 3.82 -14.01
CA ILE A 86 -15.81 3.14 -12.89
C ILE A 86 -15.44 1.69 -13.22
N GLU A 87 -16.29 0.97 -13.97
CA GLU A 87 -16.06 -0.42 -14.34
C GLU A 87 -14.85 -0.57 -15.26
N GLN A 88 -14.70 0.33 -16.21
CA GLN A 88 -13.55 0.38 -17.11
C GLN A 88 -12.28 0.77 -16.35
N GLN A 89 -12.32 1.84 -15.57
CA GLN A 89 -11.17 2.35 -14.82
C GLN A 89 -10.71 1.38 -13.72
N ALA A 90 -11.63 0.70 -13.05
CA ALA A 90 -11.32 -0.30 -12.04
C ALA A 90 -10.98 -1.68 -12.63
N CYS A 91 -11.23 -1.90 -13.93
CA CYS A 91 -11.16 -3.22 -14.59
C CYS A 91 -12.02 -4.28 -13.87
N MET A 92 -13.19 -3.89 -13.35
CA MET A 92 -14.12 -4.74 -12.63
C MET A 92 -15.54 -4.41 -13.06
N ASP A 93 -16.37 -5.42 -13.30
CA ASP A 93 -17.80 -5.19 -13.51
C ASP A 93 -18.49 -4.72 -12.22
N ARG A 94 -19.64 -4.07 -12.37
CA ARG A 94 -20.40 -3.47 -11.26
C ARG A 94 -20.76 -4.50 -10.19
N ASP A 95 -21.14 -5.70 -10.59
CA ASP A 95 -21.52 -6.77 -9.68
C ASP A 95 -20.31 -7.26 -8.86
N ALA A 96 -19.13 -7.33 -9.49
CA ALA A 96 -17.90 -7.67 -8.80
C ALA A 96 -17.51 -6.59 -7.77
N ILE A 97 -17.66 -5.31 -8.13
CA ILE A 97 -17.43 -4.18 -7.19
C ILE A 97 -18.38 -4.30 -6.00
N VAL A 98 -19.68 -4.49 -6.25
CA VAL A 98 -20.71 -4.61 -5.19
C VAL A 98 -20.43 -5.82 -4.29
N ARG A 99 -20.15 -6.99 -4.88
CA ARG A 99 -19.80 -8.20 -4.10
C ARG A 99 -18.55 -8.01 -3.25
N TYR A 100 -17.52 -7.35 -3.80
CA TYR A 100 -16.28 -7.08 -3.07
C TYR A 100 -16.49 -6.12 -1.91
N LEU A 101 -17.20 -5.02 -2.12
CA LEU A 101 -17.41 -3.98 -1.13
C LEU A 101 -18.48 -4.34 -0.10
N ARG A 102 -19.49 -5.13 -0.49
CA ARG A 102 -20.71 -5.46 0.27
C ARG A 102 -21.61 -4.24 0.48
N CYS A 103 -21.23 -3.29 1.34
CA CYS A 103 -22.06 -2.13 1.68
C CYS A 103 -21.41 -0.79 1.34
N LYS A 104 -20.11 -0.65 1.62
CA LYS A 104 -19.39 0.62 1.52
C LYS A 104 -17.96 0.39 1.07
N GLY A 105 -17.46 1.29 0.26
CA GLY A 105 -16.08 1.29 -0.18
C GLY A 105 -15.65 2.62 -0.79
N TRP A 106 -14.48 2.59 -1.35
CA TRP A 106 -13.79 3.76 -1.86
C TRP A 106 -13.09 3.43 -3.17
N ALA A 107 -13.13 4.38 -4.10
CA ALA A 107 -12.34 4.36 -5.31
C ALA A 107 -11.20 5.36 -5.17
N TRP A 108 -9.96 4.93 -5.33
CA TRP A 108 -8.78 5.77 -5.28
C TRP A 108 -8.26 5.98 -6.69
N ASN A 109 -8.17 7.23 -7.11
CA ASN A 109 -7.59 7.56 -8.41
C ASN A 109 -6.09 7.26 -8.42
N ILE A 110 -5.60 6.71 -9.52
CA ILE A 110 -4.18 6.44 -9.76
C ILE A 110 -3.69 7.49 -10.74
N SER A 111 -3.03 8.53 -10.24
CA SER A 111 -2.37 9.55 -11.06
C SER A 111 -0.85 9.52 -10.84
N ASP A 112 -0.10 10.10 -11.74
CA ASP A 112 1.37 10.20 -11.67
C ASP A 112 2.05 8.87 -11.32
N LEU A 113 1.59 7.79 -11.99
CA LEU A 113 2.09 6.44 -11.79
C LEU A 113 3.57 6.34 -12.18
N LYS A 114 4.41 5.91 -11.23
CA LYS A 114 5.82 5.63 -11.46
C LYS A 114 6.11 4.16 -11.12
N ILE A 115 6.49 3.37 -12.11
CA ILE A 115 6.91 1.98 -11.92
C ILE A 115 8.43 1.96 -11.78
N TYR A 116 8.93 1.24 -10.78
CA TYR A 116 10.35 1.15 -10.51
C TYR A 116 11.07 0.16 -11.44
N ASP A 117 12.16 0.59 -12.04
CA ASP A 117 13.04 -0.30 -12.82
C ASP A 117 13.58 -1.45 -11.95
N GLN A 118 13.86 -1.14 -10.68
CA GLN A 118 14.26 -2.11 -9.67
C GLN A 118 13.23 -2.12 -8.53
N PRO A 119 12.36 -3.16 -8.45
CA PRO A 119 11.39 -3.28 -7.36
C PRO A 119 12.07 -3.32 -6.00
N LYS A 120 11.55 -2.51 -5.05
CA LYS A 120 12.13 -2.33 -3.72
C LYS A 120 11.68 -3.44 -2.75
N SER A 121 12.53 -3.74 -1.76
CA SER A 121 12.14 -4.64 -0.67
C SER A 121 11.13 -3.98 0.24
N LEU A 122 10.19 -4.77 0.79
CA LEU A 122 9.24 -4.28 1.81
C LEU A 122 9.95 -3.73 3.06
N SER A 123 11.09 -4.31 3.41
CA SER A 123 11.91 -3.86 4.56
C SER A 123 12.51 -2.46 4.40
N GLY A 124 12.52 -1.90 3.20
CA GLY A 124 12.90 -0.50 2.96
C GLY A 124 11.83 0.52 3.33
N PHE A 125 10.65 0.07 3.79
CA PHE A 125 9.55 0.95 4.17
C PHE A 125 9.29 0.86 5.66
N SER A 126 9.21 2.01 6.33
CA SER A 126 8.98 2.13 7.77
C SER A 126 7.52 2.49 8.06
N ARG A 127 6.94 1.86 9.07
CA ARG A 127 5.60 2.18 9.55
C ARG A 127 5.54 3.57 10.15
N HIS A 128 4.51 4.34 9.80
CA HIS A 128 4.33 5.71 10.32
C HIS A 128 3.38 5.79 11.53
N ASP A 129 2.57 4.80 11.82
CA ASP A 129 1.51 4.86 12.85
C ASP A 129 1.82 4.07 14.13
N PHE A 130 3.09 3.91 14.46
CA PHE A 130 3.48 3.30 15.73
C PHE A 130 3.47 4.36 16.83
N ARG A 131 2.28 4.66 17.38
CA ARG A 131 2.17 5.48 18.58
C ARG A 131 1.75 4.60 19.76
N GLY A 132 2.63 4.45 20.75
CA GLY A 132 2.26 3.95 22.06
C GLY A 132 1.31 4.89 22.79
N MET A 133 0.75 4.44 23.91
CA MET A 133 -0.23 5.20 24.71
C MET A 133 0.22 6.62 25.12
N ASN A 134 1.50 6.91 25.08
CA ASN A 134 2.09 8.21 25.44
C ASN A 134 2.72 8.94 24.25
N GLY A 135 2.35 8.61 23.00
CA GLY A 135 2.93 9.24 21.82
C GLY A 135 4.35 8.76 21.46
N THR A 136 4.88 7.78 22.19
CA THR A 136 6.13 7.08 21.88
C THR A 136 5.88 5.94 20.88
N ASP A 137 6.82 5.74 19.99
CA ASP A 137 6.73 4.65 19.01
C ASP A 137 6.91 3.29 19.71
N VAL A 138 5.89 2.43 19.62
CA VAL A 138 5.93 1.06 20.16
C VAL A 138 6.40 0.11 19.07
N CYS A 139 7.46 -0.63 19.32
CA CYS A 139 7.97 -1.65 18.42
C CYS A 139 7.48 -3.04 18.84
N GLY A 140 6.70 -3.71 18.00
CA GLY A 140 6.26 -5.09 18.22
C GLY A 140 7.12 -6.15 17.51
N ASN A 141 8.24 -5.76 16.89
CA ASN A 141 9.09 -6.68 16.13
C ASN A 141 10.39 -6.96 16.89
N GLU A 142 10.36 -7.94 17.79
CA GLU A 142 11.50 -8.36 18.61
C GLU A 142 12.70 -8.86 17.80
N SER A 143 12.49 -9.28 16.55
CA SER A 143 13.56 -9.72 15.65
C SER A 143 14.19 -8.58 14.83
N CYS A 144 13.76 -7.34 15.02
CA CYS A 144 14.33 -6.19 14.33
C CYS A 144 15.63 -5.74 15.01
N GLU A 145 16.69 -5.47 14.23
CA GLU A 145 17.96 -4.97 14.73
C GLU A 145 17.85 -3.63 15.49
N HIS A 146 16.78 -2.87 15.23
CA HIS A 146 16.51 -1.59 15.88
C HIS A 146 15.55 -1.70 17.07
N TYR A 147 15.14 -2.93 17.43
CA TYR A 147 14.26 -3.16 18.56
C TYR A 147 14.95 -2.84 19.89
N GLN A 148 14.32 -2.00 20.68
CA GLN A 148 14.76 -1.71 22.04
C GLN A 148 13.73 -2.28 23.02
N PRO A 149 14.08 -3.36 23.76
CA PRO A 149 13.19 -3.90 24.76
C PRO A 149 12.90 -2.86 25.84
N SER A 150 11.72 -2.92 26.39
CA SER A 150 11.36 -2.07 27.53
C SER A 150 12.26 -2.37 28.73
N GLY A 151 12.86 -1.34 29.28
CA GLY A 151 13.59 -1.44 30.55
C GLY A 151 12.70 -1.47 31.80
N SER A 152 11.38 -1.39 31.65
CA SER A 152 10.40 -1.35 32.72
C SER A 152 9.04 -1.90 32.25
N TYR A 153 8.31 -2.59 33.16
CA TYR A 153 6.94 -3.04 32.91
C TYR A 153 5.95 -1.92 32.55
N MET A 154 6.30 -0.67 32.81
CA MET A 154 5.47 0.49 32.55
C MET A 154 5.70 1.14 31.19
N LEU A 155 6.80 0.82 30.51
CA LEU A 155 7.16 1.43 29.24
C LEU A 155 7.08 0.40 28.11
N PRO A 156 6.41 0.68 27.01
CA PRO A 156 6.39 -0.22 25.86
C PRO A 156 7.78 -0.30 25.22
N PRO A 157 8.11 -1.40 24.53
CA PRO A 157 9.33 -1.48 23.73
C PRO A 157 9.28 -0.43 22.60
N THR A 158 10.43 0.16 22.31
CA THR A 158 10.57 1.24 21.31
C THR A 158 11.44 0.81 20.12
N CYS A 159 11.52 1.65 19.10
CA CYS A 159 12.43 1.48 17.99
C CYS A 159 13.53 2.55 18.04
N ALA A 160 14.79 2.17 17.82
CA ALA A 160 15.92 3.09 17.82
C ALA A 160 15.87 4.10 16.66
N ILE A 161 15.18 3.75 15.58
CA ILE A 161 14.90 4.65 14.46
C ILE A 161 13.40 4.89 14.39
N ASN A 162 12.97 6.12 14.16
CA ASN A 162 11.57 6.52 14.09
C ASN A 162 10.78 5.69 13.08
N GLY A 163 10.22 4.58 13.53
CA GLY A 163 9.39 3.70 12.73
C GLY A 163 10.05 2.35 12.39
N CYS A 164 9.32 1.27 12.65
CA CYS A 164 9.74 -0.09 12.31
C CYS A 164 9.67 -0.35 10.81
N CYS A 165 10.72 -0.94 10.26
CA CYS A 165 10.68 -1.53 8.93
C CYS A 165 9.56 -2.58 8.82
N LEU A 166 8.87 -2.60 7.69
CA LEU A 166 7.81 -3.56 7.46
C LEU A 166 8.39 -4.97 7.24
N SER A 167 8.13 -5.88 8.18
CA SER A 167 8.47 -7.30 8.06
C SER A 167 7.39 -8.11 7.35
N LYS A 168 6.15 -7.63 7.36
CA LYS A 168 4.99 -8.28 6.72
C LYS A 168 4.15 -7.22 5.99
N PRO A 169 3.63 -7.56 4.80
CA PRO A 169 2.74 -6.65 4.07
C PRO A 169 1.41 -6.47 4.84
N PRO A 170 0.75 -5.31 4.71
CA PRO A 170 -0.58 -5.13 5.25
C PRO A 170 -1.60 -6.01 4.51
N GLN A 171 -2.71 -6.37 5.15
CA GLN A 171 -3.81 -7.09 4.49
C GLN A 171 -4.47 -6.28 3.38
N SER A 172 -4.51 -4.96 3.52
CA SER A 172 -5.04 -4.02 2.53
C SER A 172 -4.02 -2.90 2.35
N TRP A 173 -3.94 -1.99 3.31
CA TRP A 173 -2.98 -0.89 3.30
C TRP A 173 -2.56 -0.50 4.72
N CYS A 174 -1.45 0.21 4.85
CA CYS A 174 -0.98 0.81 6.09
C CYS A 174 -0.32 2.17 5.80
N TYR A 175 -0.15 2.97 6.84
CA TYR A 175 0.65 4.17 6.74
C TYR A 175 2.14 3.82 6.80
N VAL A 176 2.91 4.53 5.98
CA VAL A 176 4.37 4.45 5.96
C VAL A 176 4.96 5.87 5.96
N ALA A 177 6.20 5.99 6.37
CA ALA A 177 6.97 7.21 6.12
C ALA A 177 7.20 7.34 4.62
N GLU A 178 7.07 8.55 4.09
CA GLU A 178 7.44 8.81 2.71
C GLU A 178 8.96 8.55 2.56
N ALA A 179 9.31 7.67 1.64
CA ALA A 179 10.71 7.41 1.32
C ALA A 179 11.31 8.70 0.72
N GLU A 180 12.49 9.06 1.17
CA GLU A 180 13.27 10.10 0.51
C GLU A 180 13.51 9.68 -0.94
N GLU A 181 13.33 10.60 -1.87
CA GLU A 181 13.67 10.33 -3.26
C GLU A 181 15.18 10.07 -3.27
N ASP A 182 15.59 8.86 -3.68
CA ASP A 182 16.97 8.61 -4.01
C ASP A 182 17.27 9.54 -5.20
N ASP A 183 17.94 10.65 -4.93
CA ASP A 183 18.53 11.49 -5.96
C ASP A 183 19.44 10.56 -6.78
N ALA A 184 18.94 10.16 -7.95
CA ALA A 184 19.72 9.40 -8.91
C ALA A 184 20.86 10.31 -9.39
N LEU A 185 22.04 10.09 -8.83
CA LEU A 185 23.29 10.59 -9.37
C LEU A 185 23.63 9.88 -10.69
#